data_cdba79ca878c964e2d80ddb45edf50b3
#
_entry.id   cdba79ca878c964e2d80ddb45edf50b3
#
_cell.length_a   1.000
_cell.length_b   1.000
_cell.length_c   1.000
_cell.angle_alpha   90.00
_cell.angle_beta   90.00
_cell.angle_gamma   90.00
#
_symmetry.space_group_name_H-M   'P 1'
#
loop_
_entity.id
_entity.type
_entity.pdbx_description
1 polymer ?
#
loop_
_entity_poly.entity_id
_entity_poly.type
_entity_poly.pdbx_seq_one_letter_code
_entity_poly.pdbx_strand_id
1 'polypeptide(L)'
;MTYGELKNRVLELIFSYSVAGSQIPATYNNQADYIAMIPGLLNNGQMDIATSVKRLPAIVLLEDLEQEQVGERVLYKLPDDCWLPFTGGLLMERSRRYERFFGYRFISGKIELPCHHPPNLALEYWRYPERVSVETGDDVELDNTQDVHECLVFYVAAHLLAYDDAYRYTVFMNMYEERMSRLREPVWIEPGPIEDVYRMPGFHHHHHGPWHQGPH
;
A
#
# COMPACT_ATOMS: atom_id res chain seq x y z
N MET A 1 -11.37 9.83 -5.07
CA MET A 1 -12.51 10.32 -4.24
C MET A 1 -11.95 11.19 -3.15
N THR A 2 -12.55 12.34 -2.92
CA THR A 2 -12.14 13.21 -1.82
C THR A 2 -12.71 12.73 -0.49
N TYR A 3 -12.14 13.23 0.62
CA TYR A 3 -12.66 12.94 1.97
C TYR A 3 -14.11 13.39 2.14
N GLY A 4 -14.46 14.58 1.60
CA GLY A 4 -15.83 15.10 1.65
C GLY A 4 -16.83 14.26 0.86
N GLU A 5 -16.44 13.76 -0.32
CA GLU A 5 -17.28 12.86 -1.11
C GLU A 5 -17.53 11.54 -0.38
N LEU A 6 -16.51 10.95 0.24
CA LEU A 6 -16.67 9.73 1.02
C LEU A 6 -17.59 9.95 2.21
N LYS A 7 -17.36 11.03 2.97
CA LYS A 7 -18.19 11.42 4.12
C LYS A 7 -19.66 11.57 3.73
N ASN A 8 -19.94 12.28 2.64
CA ASN A 8 -21.30 12.47 2.15
C ASN A 8 -21.96 11.13 1.76
N ARG A 9 -21.24 10.23 1.05
CA ARG A 9 -21.77 8.91 0.69
C ARG A 9 -22.07 8.04 1.90
N VAL A 10 -21.22 8.09 2.92
CA VAL A 10 -21.47 7.38 4.20
C VAL A 10 -22.76 7.91 4.85
N LEU A 11 -22.90 9.21 4.95
CA LEU A 11 -24.09 9.83 5.54
C LEU A 11 -25.36 9.53 4.72
N GLU A 12 -25.29 9.56 3.39
CA GLU A 12 -26.39 9.15 2.52
C GLU A 12 -26.83 7.71 2.77
N LEU A 13 -25.89 6.77 2.90
CA LEU A 13 -26.21 5.38 3.20
C LEU A 13 -26.91 5.22 4.55
N ILE A 14 -26.44 5.94 5.56
CA ILE A 14 -27.00 5.85 6.91
C ILE A 14 -28.42 6.46 6.97
N PHE A 15 -28.65 7.57 6.28
CA PHE A 15 -29.91 8.31 6.39
C PHE A 15 -30.93 8.02 5.28
N SER A 16 -30.53 7.46 4.14
CA SER A 16 -31.44 7.18 3.02
C SER A 16 -32.27 5.91 3.19
N TYR A 17 -31.87 5.00 4.07
CA TYR A 17 -32.60 3.77 4.32
C TYR A 17 -33.56 3.89 5.50
N SER A 18 -34.71 4.52 5.30
CA SER A 18 -35.82 4.32 6.23
C SER A 18 -36.65 3.13 5.77
N VAL A 19 -37.00 2.24 6.69
CA VAL A 19 -37.84 1.06 6.47
C VAL A 19 -39.25 1.42 5.97
N ALA A 20 -39.65 2.67 6.05
CA ALA A 20 -40.98 3.17 5.70
C ALA A 20 -40.99 4.14 4.49
N GLY A 21 -39.88 4.30 3.77
CA GLY A 21 -39.83 5.26 2.64
C GLY A 21 -39.85 6.73 3.05
N SER A 22 -39.86 7.04 4.32
CA SER A 22 -39.68 8.40 4.86
C SER A 22 -38.23 8.58 5.30
N GLN A 23 -37.59 9.64 4.86
CA GLN A 23 -36.31 10.05 5.45
C GLN A 23 -36.54 10.25 6.94
N ILE A 24 -35.89 9.43 7.76
CA ILE A 24 -35.81 9.70 9.19
C ILE A 24 -34.88 10.90 9.31
N PRO A 25 -35.36 12.09 9.74
CA PRO A 25 -34.44 13.16 10.06
C PRO A 25 -33.57 12.63 11.19
N ALA A 26 -32.28 12.41 10.93
CA ALA A 26 -31.36 12.24 12.05
C ALA A 26 -31.55 13.41 12.96
N THR A 27 -31.85 13.15 14.23
CA THR A 27 -31.84 14.21 15.23
C THR A 27 -30.46 14.86 15.12
N TYR A 28 -30.40 16.17 15.07
CA TYR A 28 -29.19 16.96 14.81
C TYR A 28 -27.98 16.53 15.64
N ASN A 29 -28.19 15.99 16.82
CA ASN A 29 -27.16 15.52 17.72
C ASN A 29 -26.46 14.25 17.24
N ASN A 30 -27.17 13.27 16.69
CA ASN A 30 -26.56 12.02 16.22
C ASN A 30 -25.72 12.24 14.97
N GLN A 31 -26.08 13.17 14.11
CA GLN A 31 -25.32 13.49 12.91
C GLN A 31 -23.94 14.08 13.24
N ALA A 32 -23.86 14.96 14.24
CA ALA A 32 -22.60 15.55 14.68
C ALA A 32 -21.65 14.47 15.25
N ASP A 33 -22.19 13.55 16.04
CA ASP A 33 -21.43 12.45 16.63
C ASP A 33 -20.91 11.51 15.54
N TYR A 34 -21.74 11.15 14.56
CA TYR A 34 -21.32 10.33 13.44
C TYR A 34 -20.21 10.99 12.61
N ILE A 35 -20.36 12.29 12.29
CA ILE A 35 -19.32 13.03 11.57
C ILE A 35 -18.00 13.02 12.33
N ALA A 36 -18.03 13.18 13.64
CA ALA A 36 -16.85 13.16 14.49
C ALA A 36 -16.15 11.78 14.53
N MET A 37 -16.90 10.69 14.36
CA MET A 37 -16.37 9.33 14.35
C MET A 37 -15.79 8.89 12.99
N ILE A 38 -16.26 9.49 11.88
CA ILE A 38 -15.85 9.09 10.51
C ILE A 38 -14.33 9.04 10.34
N PRO A 39 -13.53 10.07 10.73
CA PRO A 39 -12.09 10.04 10.52
C PRO A 39 -11.40 8.83 11.17
N GLY A 40 -11.76 8.53 12.40
CA GLY A 40 -11.20 7.40 13.14
C GLY A 40 -11.51 6.05 12.48
N LEU A 41 -12.77 5.85 12.09
CA LEU A 41 -13.21 4.64 11.40
C LEU A 41 -12.58 4.51 10.01
N LEU A 42 -12.51 5.61 9.27
CA LEU A 42 -11.88 5.66 7.96
C LEU A 42 -10.40 5.27 8.04
N ASN A 43 -9.66 5.85 8.98
CA ASN A 43 -8.25 5.51 9.20
C ASN A 43 -8.06 4.02 9.51
N ASN A 44 -8.94 3.44 10.33
CA ASN A 44 -8.87 2.01 10.64
C ASN A 44 -9.15 1.14 9.41
N GLY A 45 -10.17 1.48 8.62
CA GLY A 45 -10.49 0.76 7.39
C GLY A 45 -9.40 0.87 6.33
N GLN A 46 -8.83 2.07 6.13
CA GLN A 46 -7.70 2.27 5.22
C GLN A 46 -6.49 1.43 5.64
N MET A 47 -6.18 1.42 6.93
CA MET A 47 -5.09 0.64 7.49
C MET A 47 -5.29 -0.86 7.25
N ASP A 48 -6.49 -1.37 7.54
CA ASP A 48 -6.82 -2.79 7.31
C ASP A 48 -6.64 -3.18 5.83
N ILE A 49 -7.18 -2.38 4.91
CA ILE A 49 -7.05 -2.65 3.47
C ILE A 49 -5.58 -2.55 3.01
N ALA A 50 -4.86 -1.52 3.43
CA ALA A 50 -3.48 -1.30 3.01
C ALA A 50 -2.53 -2.39 3.50
N THR A 51 -2.79 -2.97 4.68
CA THR A 51 -1.93 -4.01 5.26
C THR A 51 -2.32 -5.43 4.85
N SER A 52 -3.58 -5.66 4.47
CA SER A 52 -4.09 -7.01 4.19
C SER A 52 -4.30 -7.32 2.70
N VAL A 53 -4.69 -6.33 1.90
CA VAL A 53 -5.19 -6.57 0.53
C VAL A 53 -4.49 -5.74 -0.53
N LYS A 54 -4.50 -4.42 -0.38
CA LYS A 54 -4.02 -3.49 -1.41
C LYS A 54 -2.98 -2.54 -0.86
N ARG A 55 -1.75 -3.00 -0.92
CA ARG A 55 -0.58 -2.29 -0.42
C ARG A 55 -0.30 -1.02 -1.21
N LEU A 56 0.17 0.01 -0.52
CA LEU A 56 0.55 1.30 -1.11
C LEU A 56 2.06 1.34 -1.33
N PRO A 57 2.54 1.24 -2.58
CA PRO A 57 3.97 1.35 -2.85
C PRO A 57 4.43 2.80 -2.75
N ALA A 58 5.64 2.99 -2.25
CA ALA A 58 6.32 4.27 -2.23
C ALA A 58 7.81 4.11 -2.51
N ILE A 59 8.43 5.18 -2.97
CA ILE A 59 9.87 5.24 -3.23
C ILE A 59 10.38 6.54 -2.62
N VAL A 60 11.52 6.47 -1.95
CA VAL A 60 12.21 7.63 -1.39
C VAL A 60 13.70 7.53 -1.68
N LEU A 61 14.34 8.65 -2.02
CA LEU A 61 15.79 8.72 -2.13
C LEU A 61 16.42 8.69 -0.73
N LEU A 62 17.52 7.95 -0.56
CA LEU A 62 18.17 7.89 0.75
C LEU A 62 18.73 9.25 1.17
N GLU A 63 19.09 10.10 0.23
CA GLU A 63 19.56 11.46 0.49
C GLU A 63 18.50 12.38 1.12
N ASP A 64 17.21 12.04 0.95
CA ASP A 64 16.09 12.77 1.55
C ASP A 64 15.77 12.29 2.98
N LEU A 65 16.41 11.22 3.43
CA LEU A 65 16.20 10.66 4.76
C LEU A 65 17.17 11.23 5.78
N GLU A 66 16.73 11.27 7.04
CA GLU A 66 17.61 11.58 8.16
C GLU A 66 18.74 10.56 8.24
N GLN A 67 19.98 11.04 8.25
CA GLN A 67 21.16 10.20 8.29
C GLN A 67 22.03 10.46 9.51
N GLU A 68 22.66 9.41 10.01
CA GLU A 68 23.61 9.44 11.12
C GLU A 68 24.86 8.64 10.74
N GLN A 69 26.03 9.26 10.82
CA GLN A 69 27.28 8.53 10.58
C GLN A 69 27.81 7.90 11.87
N VAL A 70 28.07 6.61 11.84
CA VAL A 70 28.62 5.85 12.96
C VAL A 70 29.86 5.09 12.48
N GLY A 71 31.03 5.66 12.70
CA GLY A 71 32.31 5.11 12.22
C GLY A 71 32.35 5.05 10.68
N GLU A 72 32.56 3.87 10.15
CA GLU A 72 32.61 3.61 8.70
C GLU A 72 31.22 3.26 8.10
N ARG A 73 30.14 3.52 8.83
CA ARG A 73 28.77 3.24 8.42
C ARG A 73 27.91 4.49 8.45
N VAL A 74 26.91 4.52 7.59
CA VAL A 74 25.85 5.53 7.59
C VAL A 74 24.53 4.81 7.85
N LEU A 75 23.77 5.35 8.79
CA LEU A 75 22.44 4.88 9.16
C LEU A 75 21.40 5.85 8.63
N TYR A 76 20.47 5.38 7.84
CA TYR A 76 19.33 6.15 7.34
C TYR A 76 18.08 5.73 8.10
N LYS A 77 17.37 6.69 8.69
CA LYS A 77 16.08 6.43 9.33
C LYS A 77 15.05 6.09 8.26
N LEU A 78 14.26 5.03 8.47
CA LEU A 78 13.12 4.74 7.59
C LEU A 78 12.08 5.87 7.65
N PRO A 79 11.36 6.14 6.54
CA PRO A 79 10.22 7.07 6.56
C PRO A 79 9.23 6.74 7.66
N ASP A 80 8.64 7.76 8.27
CA ASP A 80 7.69 7.56 9.38
C ASP A 80 6.41 6.83 8.93
N ASP A 81 6.07 6.92 7.63
CA ASP A 81 4.98 6.18 7.01
C ASP A 81 5.37 4.78 6.51
N CYS A 82 6.62 4.36 6.68
CA CYS A 82 7.09 3.06 6.24
C CYS A 82 6.47 1.95 7.09
N TRP A 83 5.59 1.15 6.46
CA TRP A 83 5.09 -0.08 7.07
C TRP A 83 6.07 -1.26 6.89
N LEU A 84 6.52 -1.49 5.65
CA LEU A 84 7.40 -2.61 5.33
C LEU A 84 8.34 -2.24 4.18
N PRO A 85 9.66 -2.22 4.41
CA PRO A 85 10.62 -2.01 3.34
C PRO A 85 10.70 -3.23 2.42
N PHE A 86 10.97 -3.00 1.12
CA PHE A 86 11.22 -4.10 0.20
C PHE A 86 12.59 -4.74 0.46
N THR A 87 12.59 -6.05 0.56
CA THR A 87 13.82 -6.83 0.78
C THR A 87 14.58 -7.13 -0.51
N GLY A 88 14.03 -6.74 -1.65
CA GLY A 88 14.60 -6.99 -2.98
C GLY A 88 15.78 -6.11 -3.39
N GLY A 89 16.37 -5.36 -2.45
CA GLY A 89 17.49 -4.45 -2.71
C GLY A 89 17.07 -2.99 -2.83
N LEU A 90 18.02 -2.09 -2.60
CA LEU A 90 17.83 -0.67 -2.89
C LEU A 90 17.92 -0.45 -4.41
N LEU A 91 17.14 0.49 -4.93
CA LEU A 91 17.26 0.92 -6.32
C LEU A 91 18.46 1.83 -6.47
N MET A 92 19.27 1.59 -7.48
CA MET A 92 20.41 2.44 -7.87
C MET A 92 20.21 2.88 -9.32
N GLU A 93 20.17 4.17 -9.57
CA GLU A 93 20.16 4.66 -10.94
C GLU A 93 21.57 4.62 -11.52
N ARG A 94 21.76 3.87 -12.61
CA ARG A 94 22.99 3.79 -13.37
C ARG A 94 22.71 3.89 -14.86
N SER A 95 23.23 4.94 -15.50
CA SER A 95 23.14 5.12 -16.95
C SER A 95 21.69 5.01 -17.49
N ARG A 96 20.71 5.61 -16.82
CA ARG A 96 19.26 5.56 -17.13
C ARG A 96 18.61 4.18 -16.96
N ARG A 97 19.24 3.29 -16.20
CA ARG A 97 18.67 1.99 -15.80
C ARG A 97 18.67 1.89 -14.28
N TYR A 98 17.69 1.18 -13.76
CA TYR A 98 17.65 0.86 -12.34
C TYR A 98 18.26 -0.51 -12.12
N GLU A 99 19.25 -0.57 -11.25
CA GLU A 99 19.90 -1.80 -10.80
C GLU A 99 19.60 -2.00 -9.32
N ARG A 100 19.71 -3.23 -8.82
CA ARG A 100 19.53 -3.53 -7.41
C ARG A 100 20.87 -3.51 -6.67
N PHE A 101 20.92 -2.78 -5.56
CA PHE A 101 22.08 -2.73 -4.66
C PHE A 101 21.75 -3.51 -3.38
N PHE A 102 22.59 -4.47 -3.04
CA PHE A 102 22.40 -5.39 -1.89
C PHE A 102 23.39 -5.16 -0.76
N GLY A 103 24.29 -4.18 -0.85
CA GLY A 103 25.34 -3.89 0.15
C GLY A 103 24.81 -3.14 1.40
N TYR A 104 23.62 -3.48 1.86
CA TYR A 104 22.96 -2.83 3.00
C TYR A 104 22.36 -3.87 3.97
N ARG A 105 21.94 -3.42 5.14
CA ARG A 105 21.14 -4.21 6.08
C ARG A 105 20.15 -3.34 6.85
N PHE A 106 19.05 -3.95 7.30
CA PHE A 106 18.09 -3.30 8.18
C PHE A 106 18.44 -3.59 9.64
N ILE A 107 18.54 -2.54 10.46
CA ILE A 107 18.83 -2.63 11.89
C ILE A 107 17.93 -1.65 12.63
N SER A 108 17.07 -2.16 13.52
CA SER A 108 16.27 -1.32 14.43
C SER A 108 15.53 -0.15 13.74
N GLY A 109 14.87 -0.42 12.60
CA GLY A 109 14.14 0.62 11.87
C GLY A 109 15.02 1.59 11.08
N LYS A 110 16.28 1.26 10.86
CA LYS A 110 17.22 2.03 10.04
C LYS A 110 17.83 1.15 8.95
N ILE A 111 18.28 1.80 7.86
CA ILE A 111 19.07 1.18 6.81
C ILE A 111 20.53 1.50 7.10
N GLU A 112 21.36 0.49 7.25
CA GLU A 112 22.79 0.64 7.43
C GLU A 112 23.54 0.38 6.13
N LEU A 113 24.41 1.31 5.75
CA LEU A 113 25.25 1.28 4.55
C LEU A 113 26.71 1.57 4.90
N PRO A 114 27.68 1.09 4.09
CA PRO A 114 29.07 1.57 4.16
C PRO A 114 29.14 3.05 3.80
N CYS A 115 30.07 3.83 4.38
CA CYS A 115 30.25 5.24 4.04
C CYS A 115 30.55 5.51 2.55
N HIS A 116 31.11 4.52 1.86
CA HIS A 116 31.44 4.60 0.43
C HIS A 116 30.41 3.87 -0.45
N HIS A 117 29.11 3.97 -0.08
CA HIS A 117 28.05 3.41 -0.94
C HIS A 117 27.86 4.24 -2.22
N PRO A 118 27.29 3.68 -3.29
CA PRO A 118 26.91 4.44 -4.49
C PRO A 118 25.96 5.59 -4.16
N PRO A 119 26.05 6.72 -4.87
CA PRO A 119 25.07 7.81 -4.75
C PRO A 119 23.72 7.40 -5.36
N ASN A 120 22.70 8.22 -5.14
CA ASN A 120 21.36 8.08 -5.74
C ASN A 120 20.72 6.71 -5.48
N LEU A 121 20.85 6.20 -4.26
CA LEU A 121 20.12 5.01 -3.83
C LEU A 121 18.70 5.41 -3.42
N ALA A 122 17.72 4.61 -3.83
CA ALA A 122 16.33 4.77 -3.42
C ALA A 122 15.83 3.52 -2.70
N LEU A 123 15.03 3.74 -1.67
CA LEU A 123 14.30 2.71 -0.96
C LEU A 123 12.91 2.57 -1.56
N GLU A 124 12.53 1.36 -1.97
CA GLU A 124 11.14 0.99 -2.20
C GLU A 124 10.56 0.41 -0.93
N TYR A 125 9.34 0.82 -0.61
CA TYR A 125 8.66 0.32 0.58
C TYR A 125 7.14 0.37 0.43
N TRP A 126 6.44 -0.37 1.28
CA TRP A 126 5.02 -0.26 1.47
C TRP A 126 4.76 0.79 2.54
N ARG A 127 3.96 1.79 2.23
CA ARG A 127 3.62 2.85 3.19
C ARG A 127 2.26 2.65 3.82
N TYR A 128 2.08 3.25 4.98
CA TYR A 128 0.77 3.44 5.56
C TYR A 128 0.00 4.50 4.77
N PRO A 129 -1.35 4.41 4.71
CA PRO A 129 -2.17 5.48 4.13
C PRO A 129 -2.08 6.75 4.97
N GLU A 130 -2.26 7.90 4.33
CA GLU A 130 -2.35 9.17 5.02
C GLU A 130 -3.57 9.18 5.94
N ARG A 131 -3.35 9.71 7.15
CA ARG A 131 -4.41 9.79 8.15
C ARG A 131 -5.24 11.04 7.94
N VAL A 132 -6.54 10.87 8.02
CA VAL A 132 -7.50 11.98 8.09
C VAL A 132 -7.87 12.29 9.53
N SER A 133 -8.21 13.55 9.78
CA SER A 133 -8.68 14.05 11.08
C SER A 133 -9.99 14.83 10.92
N VAL A 134 -10.54 15.29 12.01
CA VAL A 134 -11.72 16.17 11.97
C VAL A 134 -11.41 17.51 11.28
N GLU A 135 -10.15 17.92 11.30
CA GLU A 135 -9.68 19.16 10.68
C GLU A 135 -9.30 19.00 9.20
N THR A 136 -9.30 17.77 8.68
CA THR A 136 -9.00 17.50 7.28
C THR A 136 -10.06 18.12 6.37
N GLY A 137 -9.62 18.91 5.39
CA GLY A 137 -10.51 19.55 4.41
C GLY A 137 -11.28 18.55 3.55
N ASP A 138 -12.50 18.91 3.17
CA ASP A 138 -13.36 18.05 2.34
C ASP A 138 -12.82 17.84 0.91
N ASP A 139 -11.90 18.67 0.45
CA ASP A 139 -11.24 18.64 -0.86
C ASP A 139 -9.99 17.74 -0.90
N VAL A 140 -9.54 17.24 0.25
CA VAL A 140 -8.37 16.36 0.33
C VAL A 140 -8.66 15.03 -0.37
N GLU A 141 -7.83 14.69 -1.34
CA GLU A 141 -7.90 13.39 -2.00
C GLU A 141 -7.40 12.29 -1.08
N LEU A 142 -8.18 11.21 -1.00
CA LEU A 142 -7.79 10.04 -0.22
C LEU A 142 -6.83 9.17 -1.01
N ASP A 143 -5.91 8.57 -0.29
CA ASP A 143 -5.08 7.49 -0.81
C ASP A 143 -5.92 6.34 -1.37
N ASN A 144 -5.31 5.54 -2.22
CA ASN A 144 -5.95 4.37 -2.82
C ASN A 144 -6.79 4.65 -4.08
N THR A 145 -7.31 3.57 -4.63
CA THR A 145 -8.13 3.56 -5.84
C THR A 145 -9.60 3.68 -5.51
N GLN A 146 -10.40 3.99 -6.52
CA GLN A 146 -11.85 4.11 -6.40
C GLN A 146 -12.51 2.86 -5.77
N ASP A 147 -12.03 1.67 -6.12
CA ASP A 147 -12.58 0.39 -5.62
C ASP A 147 -12.40 0.27 -4.10
N VAL A 148 -11.26 0.72 -3.58
CA VAL A 148 -10.98 0.77 -2.14
C VAL A 148 -11.90 1.78 -1.45
N HIS A 149 -12.09 2.96 -2.05
CA HIS A 149 -12.98 3.96 -1.49
C HIS A 149 -14.43 3.44 -1.37
N GLU A 150 -14.91 2.70 -2.37
CA GLU A 150 -16.23 2.06 -2.32
C GLU A 150 -16.34 1.01 -1.20
N CYS A 151 -15.26 0.28 -0.89
CA CYS A 151 -15.23 -0.60 0.28
C CYS A 151 -15.30 0.19 1.58
N LEU A 152 -14.52 1.27 1.68
CA LEU A 152 -14.43 2.10 2.88
C LEU A 152 -15.76 2.75 3.24
N VAL A 153 -16.57 3.15 2.25
CA VAL A 153 -17.92 3.70 2.48
C VAL A 153 -18.77 2.70 3.28
N PHE A 154 -18.77 1.42 2.90
CA PHE A 154 -19.55 0.38 3.62
C PHE A 154 -18.95 0.05 4.98
N TYR A 155 -17.63 0.00 5.09
CA TYR A 155 -16.95 -0.23 6.37
C TYR A 155 -17.32 0.84 7.39
N VAL A 156 -17.18 2.11 7.01
CA VAL A 156 -17.47 3.23 7.90
C VAL A 156 -18.96 3.27 8.25
N ALA A 157 -19.86 3.13 7.26
CA ALA A 157 -21.31 3.09 7.50
C ALA A 157 -21.74 1.97 8.45
N ALA A 158 -21.17 0.76 8.28
CA ALA A 158 -21.43 -0.35 9.19
C ALA A 158 -21.03 -0.01 10.61
N HIS A 159 -19.79 0.43 10.83
CA HIS A 159 -19.28 0.67 12.18
C HIS A 159 -19.98 1.84 12.90
N LEU A 160 -20.46 2.85 12.17
CA LEU A 160 -21.29 3.89 12.74
C LEU A 160 -22.63 3.36 13.27
N LEU A 161 -23.21 2.33 12.64
CA LEU A 161 -24.48 1.73 13.02
C LEU A 161 -24.33 0.53 13.98
N ALA A 162 -23.12 0.16 14.35
CA ALA A 162 -22.85 -1.07 15.11
C ALA A 162 -23.64 -1.17 16.42
N TYR A 163 -23.94 -0.05 17.06
CA TYR A 163 -24.69 -0.02 18.31
C TYR A 163 -26.18 0.34 18.14
N ASP A 164 -26.53 1.04 17.06
CA ASP A 164 -27.86 1.60 16.86
C ASP A 164 -28.75 0.70 15.99
N ASP A 165 -28.18 -0.02 15.02
CA ASP A 165 -28.91 -0.87 14.08
C ASP A 165 -28.10 -2.10 13.67
N ALA A 166 -28.22 -3.17 14.45
CA ALA A 166 -27.51 -4.42 14.22
C ALA A 166 -27.85 -5.06 12.86
N TYR A 167 -29.05 -4.86 12.33
CA TYR A 167 -29.44 -5.39 11.03
C TYR A 167 -28.67 -4.68 9.91
N ARG A 168 -28.68 -3.35 9.90
CA ARG A 168 -27.93 -2.58 8.87
C ARG A 168 -26.43 -2.77 9.02
N TYR A 169 -25.91 -2.85 10.22
CA TYR A 169 -24.52 -3.23 10.46
C TYR A 169 -24.16 -4.50 9.69
N THR A 170 -24.95 -5.55 9.87
CA THR A 170 -24.72 -6.85 9.21
C THR A 170 -24.79 -6.72 7.67
N VAL A 171 -25.79 -6.00 7.15
CA VAL A 171 -25.93 -5.77 5.70
C VAL A 171 -24.71 -5.06 5.13
N PHE A 172 -24.27 -3.97 5.76
CA PHE A 172 -23.13 -3.20 5.25
C PHE A 172 -21.80 -3.92 5.43
N MET A 173 -21.64 -4.69 6.51
CA MET A 173 -20.46 -5.54 6.67
C MET A 173 -20.38 -6.63 5.59
N ASN A 174 -21.49 -7.27 5.26
CA ASN A 174 -21.51 -8.24 4.17
C ASN A 174 -21.16 -7.59 2.82
N MET A 175 -21.63 -6.37 2.56
CA MET A 175 -21.24 -5.61 1.36
C MET A 175 -19.76 -5.24 1.35
N TYR A 176 -19.20 -4.89 2.51
CA TYR A 176 -17.78 -4.64 2.67
C TYR A 176 -16.97 -5.90 2.37
N GLU A 177 -17.30 -7.04 3.00
CA GLU A 177 -16.60 -8.30 2.82
C GLU A 177 -16.67 -8.83 1.38
N GLU A 178 -17.83 -8.69 0.73
CA GLU A 178 -17.99 -9.04 -0.69
C GLU A 178 -17.05 -8.21 -1.58
N ARG A 179 -16.98 -6.89 -1.37
CA ARG A 179 -16.07 -6.02 -2.12
C ARG A 179 -14.61 -6.30 -1.80
N MET A 180 -14.28 -6.54 -0.53
CA MET A 180 -12.94 -6.93 -0.10
C MET A 180 -12.48 -8.23 -0.76
N SER A 181 -13.38 -9.20 -0.92
CA SER A 181 -13.05 -10.45 -1.61
C SER A 181 -12.66 -10.22 -3.07
N ARG A 182 -13.34 -9.29 -3.75
CA ARG A 182 -13.02 -8.90 -5.14
C ARG A 182 -11.67 -8.17 -5.23
N LEU A 183 -11.32 -7.34 -4.24
CA LEU A 183 -10.00 -6.69 -4.20
C LEU A 183 -8.86 -7.69 -3.99
N ARG A 184 -9.13 -8.83 -3.36
CA ARG A 184 -8.17 -9.93 -3.15
C ARG A 184 -7.94 -10.79 -4.39
N GLU A 185 -8.76 -10.67 -5.42
CA GLU A 185 -8.54 -11.38 -6.67
C GLU A 185 -7.14 -11.04 -7.22
N PRO A 186 -6.40 -12.03 -7.71
CA PRO A 186 -5.03 -11.82 -8.10
C PRO A 186 -4.97 -10.74 -9.18
N VAL A 187 -4.37 -9.62 -8.83
CA VAL A 187 -3.92 -8.66 -9.83
C VAL A 187 -3.06 -9.49 -10.80
N TRP A 188 -3.38 -9.46 -12.08
CA TRP A 188 -2.50 -9.97 -13.11
C TRP A 188 -1.13 -9.37 -12.84
N ILE A 189 -0.22 -10.22 -12.35
CA ILE A 189 1.19 -9.89 -12.36
C ILE A 189 1.48 -9.77 -13.85
N GLU A 190 1.67 -8.55 -14.34
CA GLU A 190 2.25 -8.41 -15.67
C GLU A 190 3.46 -9.32 -15.68
N PRO A 191 3.52 -10.30 -16.59
CA PRO A 191 4.69 -11.12 -16.68
C PRO A 191 5.85 -10.14 -16.85
N GLY A 192 6.71 -10.04 -15.84
CA GLY A 192 7.95 -9.29 -15.97
C GLY A 192 8.63 -9.70 -17.27
N PRO A 193 9.46 -8.87 -17.87
CA PRO A 193 10.13 -9.23 -19.12
C PRO A 193 10.64 -10.64 -18.93
N ILE A 194 10.22 -11.55 -19.83
CA ILE A 194 10.67 -12.95 -19.80
C ILE A 194 12.19 -12.86 -19.92
N GLU A 195 12.87 -12.87 -18.78
CA GLU A 195 14.30 -13.09 -18.77
C GLU A 195 14.47 -14.45 -19.44
N ASP A 196 15.19 -14.43 -20.57
CA ASP A 196 15.47 -15.63 -21.34
C ASP A 196 16.21 -16.61 -20.42
N VAL A 197 15.45 -17.50 -19.80
CA VAL A 197 15.93 -18.49 -18.81
C VAL A 197 17.02 -19.35 -19.40
N TYR A 198 17.17 -19.35 -20.75
CA TYR A 198 18.21 -20.05 -21.49
C TYR A 198 19.53 -19.27 -21.62
N ARG A 199 19.57 -18.00 -21.20
CA ARG A 199 20.82 -17.24 -21.06
C ARG A 199 21.36 -17.34 -19.63
N MET A 200 21.61 -18.56 -19.15
CA MET A 200 22.49 -18.72 -18.00
C MET A 200 23.93 -18.38 -18.42
N PRO A 201 24.58 -17.38 -17.82
CA PRO A 201 26.01 -17.16 -18.07
C PRO A 201 26.77 -18.32 -17.46
N GLY A 202 27.29 -19.21 -18.28
CA GLY A 202 28.16 -20.31 -17.83
C GLY A 202 28.06 -21.62 -18.57
N PHE A 203 27.11 -21.87 -19.45
CA PHE A 203 27.15 -23.05 -20.32
C PHE A 203 27.99 -22.75 -21.53
N HIS A 204 29.33 -22.90 -21.39
CA HIS A 204 30.21 -23.10 -22.51
C HIS A 204 29.91 -24.49 -23.12
N HIS A 205 29.27 -24.50 -24.27
CA HIS A 205 29.27 -25.69 -25.11
C HIS A 205 30.72 -26.02 -25.42
N HIS A 206 31.27 -27.06 -24.77
CA HIS A 206 32.46 -27.71 -25.23
C HIS A 206 32.10 -28.33 -26.57
N HIS A 207 32.49 -27.69 -27.64
CA HIS A 207 32.59 -28.33 -28.96
C HIS A 207 33.57 -29.50 -28.82
N HIS A 208 33.02 -30.69 -28.79
CA HIS A 208 33.82 -31.90 -29.06
C HIS A 208 34.34 -31.76 -30.49
N GLY A 209 35.65 -31.60 -30.62
CA GLY A 209 36.35 -31.60 -31.89
C GLY A 209 36.18 -32.94 -32.62
N PRO A 210 36.33 -32.93 -33.95
CA PRO A 210 36.10 -34.13 -34.78
C PRO A 210 37.07 -35.24 -34.42
N TRP A 211 36.54 -36.45 -34.29
CA TRP A 211 37.28 -37.68 -34.11
C TRP A 211 38.25 -37.87 -35.29
N HIS A 212 39.53 -37.78 -35.02
CA HIS A 212 40.54 -38.24 -35.96
C HIS A 212 40.43 -39.75 -36.05
N GLN A 213 39.96 -40.24 -37.21
CA GLN A 213 40.18 -41.63 -37.64
C GLN A 213 41.67 -41.79 -37.99
N GLY A 214 42.38 -42.54 -37.18
CA GLY A 214 43.72 -43.04 -37.51
C GLY A 214 43.62 -44.15 -38.53
N PRO A 215 44.65 -44.31 -39.42
CA PRO A 215 44.64 -45.31 -40.47
C PRO A 215 45.08 -46.70 -39.95
N HIS A 216 44.31 -47.70 -40.27
CA HIS A 216 44.56 -49.05 -40.72
C HIS A 216 43.38 -49.96 -40.50
#